data_8b9ea695fba7262442c8a16178738bce
#
_entry.id   8b9ea695fba7262442c8a16178738bce
#
_cell.length_a   1.000
_cell.length_b   1.000
_cell.length_c   1.000
_cell.angle_alpha   90.00
_cell.angle_beta   90.00
_cell.angle_gamma   90.00
#
_symmetry.space_group_name_H-M   'P 1'
#
loop_
_entity.id
_entity.type
_entity.pdbx_description
1 polymer ?
#
loop_
_entity_poly.entity_id
_entity_poly.type
_entity_poly.pdbx_seq_one_letter_code
_entity_poly.pdbx_strand_id
1 'polypeptide(L)'
;MKSHHSHQHSHPVTSLNSIFIICIILNLSFVVVEAGIGFIYHSLGLLSDAGHNLSDVFSLLLSLFAFRIARHRSNRHFTYGYKKSTILVSLTNAIILLIAVGGILIESIYKLRNPEQISGEAISWTAGTGIIVNGITAWLLMKKQKHDLNVRGAFLHMAMDTLVSVGVVISGLIIIYTGFTLIDTFISLLIALIILLSTWRLLKESMCLSLDAVPSSIHINEIEKMISNIPGIQSWHHLHIWAISTTENAATVHIVLEDIRQMENIKQQLRHKMHEMNIQHITIECEACPYICNEPHCC
;
A
#
# COMPACT_ATOMS: atom_id res chain seq x y z
N MET A 1 19.78 2.40 41.86
CA MET A 1 19.25 1.27 41.11
C MET A 1 17.75 1.45 40.99
N LYS A 2 17.26 1.95 39.86
CA LYS A 2 15.83 1.94 39.48
C LYS A 2 15.77 1.43 38.07
N SER A 3 15.12 0.28 37.89
CA SER A 3 14.96 -0.43 36.65
C SER A 3 14.12 0.39 35.65
N HIS A 4 14.71 0.71 34.50
CA HIS A 4 13.99 1.22 33.35
C HIS A 4 13.16 0.08 32.77
N HIS A 5 11.86 0.11 32.99
CA HIS A 5 10.92 -0.69 32.19
C HIS A 5 10.85 -0.09 30.79
N SER A 6 11.53 -0.74 29.85
CA SER A 6 11.34 -0.51 28.43
C SER A 6 9.98 -1.10 28.04
N HIS A 7 8.97 -0.27 27.86
CA HIS A 7 7.75 -0.68 27.17
C HIS A 7 8.09 -0.92 25.70
N GLN A 8 8.43 -2.18 25.39
CA GLN A 8 8.49 -2.67 24.02
C GLN A 8 7.05 -2.75 23.48
N HIS A 9 6.60 -1.70 22.80
CA HIS A 9 5.42 -1.81 21.94
C HIS A 9 5.79 -2.60 20.67
N SER A 10 5.89 -3.91 20.80
CA SER A 10 6.01 -4.85 19.69
C SER A 10 4.63 -5.22 19.17
N HIS A 11 3.97 -4.33 18.46
CA HIS A 11 2.74 -4.63 17.69
C HIS A 11 2.63 -3.65 16.51
N PRO A 12 2.73 -4.09 15.29
CA PRO A 12 1.73 -4.73 14.44
C PRO A 12 2.29 -5.66 13.35
N VAL A 13 3.61 -5.75 13.21
CA VAL A 13 4.25 -6.37 12.04
C VAL A 13 4.15 -7.91 12.04
N THR A 14 4.06 -8.55 13.21
CA THR A 14 3.82 -10.01 13.31
C THR A 14 2.43 -10.39 12.84
N SER A 15 1.43 -9.55 13.08
CA SER A 15 0.05 -9.77 12.64
C SER A 15 -0.12 -9.61 11.12
N LEU A 16 0.68 -8.75 10.45
CA LEU A 16 0.64 -8.57 9.00
C LEU A 16 1.17 -9.80 8.26
N ASN A 17 2.33 -10.34 8.67
CA ASN A 17 2.86 -11.55 8.07
C ASN A 17 1.88 -12.73 8.12
N SER A 18 1.19 -12.91 9.25
CA SER A 18 0.21 -13.99 9.40
C SER A 18 -0.97 -13.80 8.46
N ILE A 19 -1.47 -12.56 8.29
CA ILE A 19 -2.56 -12.26 7.36
C ILE A 19 -2.12 -12.58 5.92
N PHE A 20 -0.95 -12.10 5.47
CA PHE A 20 -0.45 -12.40 4.13
C PHE A 20 -0.27 -13.91 3.90
N ILE A 21 0.26 -14.65 4.88
CA ILE A 21 0.42 -16.10 4.77
C ILE A 21 -0.96 -16.79 4.62
N ILE A 22 -1.96 -16.39 5.41
CA ILE A 22 -3.32 -16.93 5.30
C ILE A 22 -3.91 -16.63 3.92
N CYS A 23 -3.78 -15.40 3.44
CA CYS A 23 -4.25 -15.00 2.12
C CYS A 23 -3.56 -15.79 1.00
N ILE A 24 -2.24 -15.98 1.08
CA ILE A 24 -1.46 -16.77 0.12
C ILE A 24 -1.92 -18.24 0.12
N ILE A 25 -2.07 -18.86 1.30
CA ILE A 25 -2.52 -20.25 1.41
C ILE A 25 -3.92 -20.41 0.82
N LEU A 26 -4.84 -19.48 1.15
CA LEU A 26 -6.21 -19.51 0.66
C LEU A 26 -6.26 -19.44 -0.87
N ASN A 27 -5.60 -18.44 -1.46
CA ASN A 27 -5.58 -18.23 -2.91
C ASN A 27 -4.81 -19.35 -3.63
N LEU A 28 -3.69 -19.81 -3.09
CA LEU A 28 -2.93 -20.91 -3.69
C LEU A 28 -3.73 -22.22 -3.67
N SER A 29 -4.47 -22.50 -2.59
CA SER A 29 -5.34 -23.67 -2.51
C SER A 29 -6.44 -23.61 -3.57
N PHE A 30 -7.01 -22.42 -3.80
CA PHE A 30 -8.00 -22.18 -4.83
C PHE A 30 -7.42 -22.45 -6.23
N VAL A 31 -6.24 -21.87 -6.55
CA VAL A 31 -5.54 -22.09 -7.81
C VAL A 31 -5.28 -23.58 -8.08
N VAL A 32 -4.83 -24.34 -7.05
CA VAL A 32 -4.56 -25.78 -7.21
C VAL A 32 -5.83 -26.56 -7.52
N VAL A 33 -6.94 -26.26 -6.84
CA VAL A 33 -8.24 -26.90 -7.08
C VAL A 33 -8.75 -26.56 -8.48
N GLU A 34 -8.71 -25.28 -8.85
CA GLU A 34 -9.20 -24.80 -10.14
C GLU A 34 -8.39 -25.36 -11.32
N ALA A 35 -7.06 -25.34 -11.22
CA ALA A 35 -6.18 -25.94 -12.22
C ALA A 35 -6.42 -27.45 -12.32
N GLY A 36 -6.57 -28.14 -11.19
CA GLY A 36 -6.87 -29.57 -11.16
C GLY A 36 -8.17 -29.93 -11.88
N ILE A 37 -9.24 -29.17 -11.61
CA ILE A 37 -10.53 -29.30 -12.31
C ILE A 37 -10.37 -28.97 -13.80
N GLY A 38 -9.65 -27.88 -14.14
CA GLY A 38 -9.37 -27.49 -15.52
C GLY A 38 -8.63 -28.58 -16.31
N PHE A 39 -7.66 -29.26 -15.71
CA PHE A 39 -6.97 -30.39 -16.33
C PHE A 39 -7.87 -31.60 -16.51
N ILE A 40 -8.66 -31.99 -15.50
CA ILE A 40 -9.55 -33.15 -15.55
C ILE A 40 -10.64 -32.98 -16.62
N TYR A 41 -11.21 -31.78 -16.72
CA TYR A 41 -12.31 -31.50 -17.69
C TYR A 41 -11.81 -30.89 -19.00
N HIS A 42 -10.49 -30.82 -19.22
CA HIS A 42 -9.88 -30.22 -20.41
C HIS A 42 -10.40 -28.82 -20.72
N SER A 43 -10.70 -28.02 -19.69
CA SER A 43 -11.25 -26.67 -19.82
C SER A 43 -10.11 -25.64 -19.87
N LEU A 44 -9.87 -25.08 -21.05
CA LEU A 44 -8.91 -23.98 -21.24
C LEU A 44 -9.32 -22.72 -20.47
N GLY A 45 -10.62 -22.48 -20.31
CA GLY A 45 -11.15 -21.35 -19.53
C GLY A 45 -10.72 -21.44 -18.05
N LEU A 46 -10.95 -22.61 -17.41
CA LEU A 46 -10.51 -22.82 -16.01
C LEU A 46 -8.99 -22.74 -15.84
N LEU A 47 -8.23 -23.25 -16.82
CA LEU A 47 -6.77 -23.15 -16.77
C LEU A 47 -6.28 -21.72 -16.95
N SER A 48 -6.94 -20.92 -17.77
CA SER A 48 -6.64 -19.50 -17.93
C SER A 48 -6.95 -18.71 -16.65
N ASP A 49 -8.08 -19.00 -16.01
CA ASP A 49 -8.51 -18.37 -14.75
C ASP A 49 -7.56 -18.74 -13.59
N ALA A 50 -7.20 -20.02 -13.49
CA ALA A 50 -6.17 -20.48 -12.55
C ALA A 50 -4.80 -19.78 -12.77
N GLY A 51 -4.41 -19.52 -14.02
CA GLY A 51 -3.23 -18.76 -14.38
C GLY A 51 -3.31 -17.29 -13.90
N HIS A 52 -4.47 -16.66 -14.03
CA HIS A 52 -4.73 -15.32 -13.50
C HIS A 52 -4.63 -15.29 -11.96
N ASN A 53 -5.33 -16.19 -11.28
CA ASN A 53 -5.31 -16.32 -9.83
C ASN A 53 -3.90 -16.65 -9.26
N LEU A 54 -3.07 -17.37 -10.04
CA LEU A 54 -1.66 -17.58 -9.69
C LEU A 54 -0.85 -16.28 -9.71
N SER A 55 -1.14 -15.36 -10.62
CA SER A 55 -0.54 -14.01 -10.66
C SER A 55 -0.89 -13.21 -9.40
N ASP A 56 -2.11 -13.38 -8.88
CA ASP A 56 -2.56 -12.71 -7.65
C ASP A 56 -1.80 -13.22 -6.43
N VAL A 57 -1.59 -14.54 -6.35
CA VAL A 57 -0.72 -15.17 -5.33
C VAL A 57 0.68 -14.58 -5.41
N PHE A 58 1.21 -14.34 -6.62
CA PHE A 58 2.53 -13.75 -6.80
C PHE A 58 2.60 -12.31 -6.25
N SER A 59 1.58 -11.50 -6.45
CA SER A 59 1.48 -10.13 -5.89
C SER A 59 1.46 -10.13 -4.36
N LEU A 60 0.76 -11.09 -3.74
CA LEU A 60 0.76 -11.28 -2.29
C LEU A 60 2.13 -11.72 -1.77
N LEU A 61 2.80 -12.64 -2.48
CA LEU A 61 4.16 -13.11 -2.16
C LEU A 61 5.17 -11.95 -2.24
N LEU A 62 5.07 -11.11 -3.27
CA LEU A 62 5.94 -9.94 -3.44
C LEU A 62 5.82 -8.98 -2.25
N SER A 63 4.60 -8.72 -1.80
CA SER A 63 4.33 -7.88 -0.62
C SER A 63 4.89 -8.50 0.66
N LEU A 64 4.69 -9.81 0.87
CA LEU A 64 5.27 -10.53 2.02
C LEU A 64 6.80 -10.51 2.00
N PHE A 65 7.41 -10.66 0.82
CA PHE A 65 8.86 -10.60 0.62
C PHE A 65 9.41 -9.22 0.98
N ALA A 66 8.74 -8.14 0.57
CA ALA A 66 9.13 -6.78 0.95
C ALA A 66 9.16 -6.59 2.47
N PHE A 67 8.13 -7.07 3.19
CA PHE A 67 8.10 -7.02 4.65
C PHE A 67 9.22 -7.85 5.31
N ARG A 68 9.56 -8.99 4.74
CA ARG A 68 10.66 -9.81 5.26
C ARG A 68 12.03 -9.17 5.03
N ILE A 69 12.27 -8.65 3.84
CA ILE A 69 13.52 -7.95 3.52
C ILE A 69 13.68 -6.69 4.38
N ALA A 70 12.62 -5.90 4.55
CA ALA A 70 12.66 -4.68 5.36
C ALA A 70 13.08 -4.91 6.81
N ARG A 71 12.94 -6.14 7.32
CA ARG A 71 13.38 -6.53 8.68
C ARG A 71 14.87 -6.88 8.79
N HIS A 72 15.57 -7.00 7.66
CA HIS A 72 17.01 -7.26 7.73
C HIS A 72 17.74 -6.08 8.35
N ARG A 73 18.73 -6.40 9.18
CA ARG A 73 19.54 -5.40 9.88
C ARG A 73 20.28 -4.52 8.89
N SER A 74 20.46 -3.26 9.28
CA SER A 74 21.33 -2.33 8.58
C SER A 74 22.76 -2.87 8.46
N ASN A 75 23.44 -2.51 7.39
CA ASN A 75 24.83 -2.83 7.13
C ASN A 75 25.57 -1.58 6.61
N ARG A 76 26.87 -1.72 6.29
CA ARG A 76 27.68 -0.59 5.84
C ARG A 76 27.22 0.05 4.54
N HIS A 77 26.52 -0.69 3.66
CA HIS A 77 26.01 -0.17 2.38
C HIS A 77 24.56 0.35 2.51
N PHE A 78 23.76 -0.30 3.37
CA PHE A 78 22.37 0.06 3.61
C PHE A 78 22.19 0.44 5.08
N THR A 79 22.48 1.69 5.42
CA THR A 79 22.53 2.17 6.82
C THR A 79 21.16 2.19 7.49
N TYR A 80 20.07 2.42 6.74
CA TYR A 80 18.69 2.23 7.18
C TYR A 80 18.17 0.78 7.00
N GLY A 81 19.03 -0.15 6.56
CA GLY A 81 18.63 -1.47 6.13
C GLY A 81 17.88 -1.45 4.80
N TYR A 82 17.04 -2.46 4.56
CA TYR A 82 16.30 -2.61 3.31
C TYR A 82 14.86 -2.07 3.41
N LYS A 83 14.58 -1.17 4.33
CA LYS A 83 13.23 -0.67 4.61
C LYS A 83 12.56 -0.03 3.39
N LYS A 84 13.32 0.67 2.53
CA LYS A 84 12.81 1.29 1.30
C LYS A 84 12.29 0.29 0.27
N SER A 85 12.62 -1.02 0.40
CA SER A 85 12.04 -2.07 -0.44
C SER A 85 10.52 -2.14 -0.36
N THR A 86 9.92 -1.78 0.77
CA THR A 86 8.46 -1.76 0.93
C THR A 86 7.80 -0.70 0.05
N ILE A 87 8.43 0.46 -0.12
CA ILE A 87 7.97 1.54 -1.00
C ILE A 87 8.09 1.10 -2.47
N LEU A 88 9.23 0.50 -2.84
CA LEU A 88 9.46 0.03 -4.21
C LEU A 88 8.48 -1.08 -4.61
N VAL A 89 8.21 -2.01 -3.71
CA VAL A 89 7.22 -3.08 -3.97
C VAL A 89 5.81 -2.51 -4.07
N SER A 90 5.43 -1.54 -3.23
CA SER A 90 4.14 -0.86 -3.35
C SER A 90 4.00 -0.15 -4.70
N LEU A 91 5.05 0.51 -5.17
CA LEU A 91 5.09 1.14 -6.49
C LEU A 91 4.94 0.10 -7.61
N THR A 92 5.66 -1.02 -7.53
CA THR A 92 5.57 -2.11 -8.49
C THR A 92 4.16 -2.70 -8.55
N ASN A 93 3.55 -2.98 -7.39
CA ASN A 93 2.17 -3.48 -7.32
C ASN A 93 1.16 -2.48 -7.92
N ALA A 94 1.34 -1.18 -7.68
CA ALA A 94 0.48 -0.16 -8.28
C ALA A 94 0.60 -0.13 -9.82
N ILE A 95 1.80 -0.32 -10.38
CA ILE A 95 2.03 -0.41 -11.82
C ILE A 95 1.35 -1.66 -12.40
N ILE A 96 1.52 -2.82 -11.76
CA ILE A 96 0.88 -4.08 -12.18
C ILE A 96 -0.66 -3.91 -12.20
N LEU A 97 -1.24 -3.33 -11.14
CA LEU A 97 -2.68 -3.05 -11.08
C LEU A 97 -3.14 -2.12 -12.19
N LEU A 98 -2.38 -1.07 -12.52
CA LEU A 98 -2.74 -0.17 -13.62
C LEU A 98 -2.73 -0.87 -14.98
N ILE A 99 -1.76 -1.76 -15.20
CA ILE A 99 -1.70 -2.56 -16.44
C ILE A 99 -2.93 -3.46 -16.52
N ALA A 100 -3.30 -4.15 -15.43
CA ALA A 100 -4.48 -5.00 -15.37
C ALA A 100 -5.78 -4.22 -15.66
N VAL A 101 -5.97 -3.07 -14.99
CA VAL A 101 -7.12 -2.18 -15.23
C VAL A 101 -7.15 -1.67 -16.67
N GLY A 102 -5.98 -1.32 -17.23
CA GLY A 102 -5.85 -0.95 -18.65
C GLY A 102 -6.31 -2.06 -19.58
N GLY A 103 -5.99 -3.31 -19.30
CA GLY A 103 -6.46 -4.50 -20.01
C GLY A 103 -8.00 -4.60 -19.99
N ILE A 104 -8.61 -4.46 -18.79
CA ILE A 104 -10.08 -4.51 -18.64
C ILE A 104 -10.76 -3.38 -19.43
N LEU A 105 -10.19 -2.17 -19.42
CA LEU A 105 -10.74 -1.05 -20.21
C LEU A 105 -10.69 -1.32 -21.71
N ILE A 106 -9.55 -1.83 -22.22
CA ILE A 106 -9.40 -2.17 -23.63
C ILE A 106 -10.40 -3.27 -24.03
N GLU A 107 -10.51 -4.32 -23.22
CA GLU A 107 -11.46 -5.42 -23.44
C GLU A 107 -12.91 -4.93 -23.42
N SER A 108 -13.27 -4.08 -22.46
CA SER A 108 -14.60 -3.49 -22.38
C SER A 108 -14.95 -2.66 -23.61
N ILE A 109 -13.99 -1.86 -24.12
CA ILE A 109 -14.17 -1.08 -25.36
C ILE A 109 -14.31 -1.99 -26.57
N TYR A 110 -13.56 -3.09 -26.64
CA TYR A 110 -13.66 -4.08 -27.71
C TYR A 110 -15.03 -4.78 -27.70
N LYS A 111 -15.54 -5.18 -26.54
CA LYS A 111 -16.86 -5.81 -26.35
C LYS A 111 -18.02 -4.86 -26.71
N LEU A 112 -17.86 -3.53 -26.53
CA LEU A 112 -18.85 -2.56 -27.03
C LEU A 112 -19.03 -2.60 -28.55
N ARG A 113 -17.96 -2.87 -29.29
CA ARG A 113 -17.99 -2.95 -30.75
C ARG A 113 -18.37 -4.34 -31.28
N ASN A 114 -18.07 -5.38 -30.51
CA ASN A 114 -18.27 -6.77 -30.85
C ASN A 114 -18.95 -7.51 -29.69
N PRO A 115 -20.28 -7.38 -29.52
CA PRO A 115 -20.99 -8.09 -28.46
C PRO A 115 -20.86 -9.60 -28.61
N GLU A 116 -20.26 -10.26 -27.62
CA GLU A 116 -20.16 -11.72 -27.59
C GLU A 116 -21.37 -12.32 -26.86
N GLN A 117 -21.81 -13.51 -27.34
CA GLN A 117 -22.81 -14.28 -26.62
C GLN A 117 -22.16 -15.02 -25.48
N ILE A 118 -22.48 -14.61 -24.25
CA ILE A 118 -21.93 -15.20 -23.01
C ILE A 118 -22.75 -16.48 -22.72
N SER A 119 -22.07 -17.65 -22.68
CA SER A 119 -22.68 -18.90 -22.23
C SER A 119 -22.71 -18.94 -20.70
N GLY A 120 -23.90 -18.79 -20.10
CA GLY A 120 -24.08 -18.47 -18.67
C GLY A 120 -23.74 -19.56 -17.67
N GLU A 121 -23.59 -20.85 -18.05
CA GLU A 121 -23.44 -21.93 -17.04
C GLU A 121 -22.02 -22.13 -16.54
N ALA A 122 -21.00 -22.10 -17.40
CA ALA A 122 -19.62 -22.32 -16.98
C ALA A 122 -19.05 -21.14 -16.19
N ILE A 123 -19.49 -19.91 -16.49
CA ILE A 123 -19.02 -18.67 -15.89
C ILE A 123 -19.56 -18.49 -14.46
N SER A 124 -20.76 -19.00 -14.17
CA SER A 124 -21.41 -18.79 -12.87
C SER A 124 -20.72 -19.51 -11.71
N TRP A 125 -20.15 -20.69 -11.91
CA TRP A 125 -19.48 -21.46 -10.86
C TRP A 125 -18.08 -20.91 -10.53
N THR A 126 -17.30 -20.56 -11.55
CA THR A 126 -15.95 -19.98 -11.38
C THR A 126 -16.05 -18.59 -10.76
N ALA A 127 -16.96 -17.74 -11.26
CA ALA A 127 -17.20 -16.42 -10.66
C ALA A 127 -17.67 -16.53 -9.21
N GLY A 128 -18.52 -17.48 -8.87
CA GLY A 128 -19.00 -17.67 -7.49
C GLY A 128 -17.90 -18.06 -6.51
N THR A 129 -17.01 -18.96 -6.90
CA THR A 129 -15.86 -19.37 -6.05
C THR A 129 -14.81 -18.25 -5.94
N GLY A 130 -14.54 -17.53 -7.03
CA GLY A 130 -13.65 -16.36 -7.03
C GLY A 130 -14.16 -15.25 -6.10
N ILE A 131 -15.46 -14.96 -6.12
CA ILE A 131 -16.08 -13.99 -5.17
C ILE A 131 -15.81 -14.38 -3.72
N ILE A 132 -15.94 -15.65 -3.37
CA ILE A 132 -15.74 -16.10 -1.99
C ILE A 132 -14.27 -15.97 -1.58
N VAL A 133 -13.35 -16.48 -2.38
CA VAL A 133 -11.92 -16.52 -2.04
C VAL A 133 -11.33 -15.11 -2.03
N ASN A 134 -11.51 -14.36 -3.11
CA ASN A 134 -10.98 -12.99 -3.23
C ASN A 134 -11.71 -12.04 -2.28
N GLY A 135 -13.01 -12.21 -2.06
CA GLY A 135 -13.78 -11.44 -1.10
C GLY A 135 -13.33 -11.65 0.35
N ILE A 136 -13.08 -12.89 0.78
CA ILE A 136 -12.53 -13.19 2.10
C ILE A 136 -11.13 -12.60 2.24
N THR A 137 -10.29 -12.76 1.22
CA THR A 137 -8.93 -12.20 1.21
C THR A 137 -8.96 -10.67 1.31
N ALA A 138 -9.78 -10.00 0.51
CA ALA A 138 -9.99 -8.56 0.58
C ALA A 138 -10.48 -8.12 1.97
N TRP A 139 -11.43 -8.82 2.54
CA TRP A 139 -11.97 -8.53 3.88
C TRP A 139 -10.92 -8.66 4.99
N LEU A 140 -10.05 -9.67 4.92
CA LEU A 140 -8.93 -9.84 5.87
C LEU A 140 -7.93 -8.68 5.77
N LEU A 141 -7.66 -8.18 4.57
CA LEU A 141 -6.72 -7.08 4.32
C LEU A 141 -7.33 -5.71 4.64
N MET A 142 -8.66 -5.56 4.57
CA MET A 142 -9.38 -4.28 4.65
C MET A 142 -9.05 -3.47 5.91
N LYS A 143 -8.93 -4.10 7.06
CA LYS A 143 -8.65 -3.40 8.33
C LYS A 143 -7.23 -2.81 8.39
N LYS A 144 -6.27 -3.41 7.67
CA LYS A 144 -4.85 -3.06 7.72
C LYS A 144 -4.39 -2.16 6.57
N GLN A 145 -5.18 -2.05 5.49
CA GLN A 145 -4.84 -1.27 4.29
C GLN A 145 -4.60 0.23 4.54
N LYS A 146 -5.17 0.78 5.63
CA LYS A 146 -5.03 2.20 5.96
C LYS A 146 -3.63 2.56 6.49
N HIS A 147 -2.88 1.58 6.94
CA HIS A 147 -1.61 1.78 7.64
C HIS A 147 -0.38 1.37 6.83
N ASP A 148 -0.57 0.70 5.68
CA ASP A 148 0.54 0.26 4.83
C ASP A 148 0.14 0.17 3.37
N LEU A 149 0.99 0.71 2.48
CA LEU A 149 0.72 0.78 1.03
C LEU A 149 0.78 -0.60 0.37
N ASN A 150 1.61 -1.54 0.85
CA ASN A 150 1.65 -2.89 0.30
C ASN A 150 0.36 -3.65 0.63
N VAL A 151 -0.15 -3.50 1.87
CA VAL A 151 -1.46 -4.05 2.27
C VAL A 151 -2.57 -3.43 1.44
N ARG A 152 -2.50 -2.11 1.20
CA ARG A 152 -3.47 -1.40 0.36
C ARG A 152 -3.43 -1.88 -1.09
N GLY A 153 -2.24 -2.09 -1.65
CA GLY A 153 -2.07 -2.66 -3.00
C GLY A 153 -2.69 -4.05 -3.11
N ALA A 154 -2.37 -4.95 -2.18
CA ALA A 154 -2.93 -6.29 -2.13
C ALA A 154 -4.46 -6.28 -1.92
N PHE A 155 -4.98 -5.40 -1.04
CA PHE A 155 -6.41 -5.22 -0.87
C PHE A 155 -7.12 -4.76 -2.15
N LEU A 156 -6.56 -3.74 -2.83
CA LEU A 156 -7.13 -3.22 -4.07
C LEU A 156 -7.17 -4.29 -5.17
N HIS A 157 -6.13 -5.11 -5.26
CA HIS A 157 -6.07 -6.22 -6.22
C HIS A 157 -7.20 -7.23 -5.95
N MET A 158 -7.28 -7.78 -4.74
CA MET A 158 -8.33 -8.73 -4.38
C MET A 158 -9.75 -8.15 -4.45
N ALA A 159 -9.92 -6.87 -4.11
CA ALA A 159 -11.20 -6.18 -4.23
C ALA A 159 -11.60 -5.98 -5.70
N MET A 160 -10.64 -5.71 -6.59
CA MET A 160 -10.86 -5.64 -8.03
C MET A 160 -11.44 -6.96 -8.56
N ASP A 161 -10.77 -8.06 -8.27
CA ASP A 161 -11.17 -9.39 -8.77
C ASP A 161 -12.56 -9.78 -8.23
N THR A 162 -12.82 -9.47 -6.96
CA THR A 162 -14.14 -9.66 -6.35
C THR A 162 -15.21 -8.81 -7.06
N LEU A 163 -14.94 -7.52 -7.33
CA LEU A 163 -15.89 -6.62 -7.97
C LEU A 163 -16.18 -7.00 -9.42
N VAL A 164 -15.15 -7.41 -10.16
CA VAL A 164 -15.32 -7.92 -11.54
C VAL A 164 -16.20 -9.16 -11.52
N SER A 165 -15.92 -10.14 -10.64
CA SER A 165 -16.70 -11.37 -10.53
C SER A 165 -18.16 -11.10 -10.10
N VAL A 166 -18.40 -10.18 -9.15
CA VAL A 166 -19.76 -9.75 -8.76
C VAL A 166 -20.46 -9.05 -9.93
N GLY A 167 -19.76 -8.20 -10.67
CA GLY A 167 -20.27 -7.54 -11.86
C GLY A 167 -20.72 -8.53 -12.92
N VAL A 168 -19.92 -9.57 -13.18
CA VAL A 168 -20.25 -10.65 -14.12
C VAL A 168 -21.52 -11.40 -13.69
N VAL A 169 -21.68 -11.70 -12.40
CA VAL A 169 -22.90 -12.36 -11.90
C VAL A 169 -24.12 -11.46 -12.04
N ILE A 170 -24.01 -10.17 -11.69
CA ILE A 170 -25.12 -9.21 -11.82
C ILE A 170 -25.49 -9.01 -13.29
N SER A 171 -24.52 -8.81 -14.17
CA SER A 171 -24.76 -8.65 -15.60
C SER A 171 -25.42 -9.89 -16.20
N GLY A 172 -24.94 -11.08 -15.82
CA GLY A 172 -25.54 -12.35 -16.24
C GLY A 172 -27.00 -12.48 -15.85
N LEU A 173 -27.37 -12.14 -14.61
CA LEU A 173 -28.75 -12.13 -14.15
C LEU A 173 -29.61 -11.13 -14.94
N ILE A 174 -29.13 -9.93 -15.17
CA ILE A 174 -29.86 -8.92 -15.95
C ILE A 174 -30.06 -9.40 -17.38
N ILE A 175 -29.04 -10.00 -18.02
CA ILE A 175 -29.12 -10.53 -19.38
C ILE A 175 -30.18 -11.65 -19.49
N ILE A 176 -30.19 -12.55 -18.49
CA ILE A 176 -31.21 -13.64 -18.45
C ILE A 176 -32.63 -13.09 -18.42
N TYR A 177 -32.89 -12.04 -17.64
CA TYR A 177 -34.24 -11.48 -17.48
C TYR A 177 -34.64 -10.49 -18.59
N THR A 178 -33.68 -9.76 -19.16
CA THR A 178 -33.97 -8.63 -20.08
C THR A 178 -33.51 -8.86 -21.52
N GLY A 179 -32.58 -9.79 -21.74
CA GLY A 179 -31.89 -9.97 -23.03
C GLY A 179 -30.90 -8.85 -23.40
N PHE A 180 -30.67 -7.87 -22.49
CA PHE A 180 -29.83 -6.70 -22.76
C PHE A 180 -28.34 -7.01 -22.48
N THR A 181 -27.61 -7.46 -23.51
CA THR A 181 -26.22 -7.93 -23.42
C THR A 181 -25.20 -6.82 -23.16
N LEU A 182 -25.47 -5.57 -23.56
CA LEU A 182 -24.55 -4.45 -23.35
C LEU A 182 -24.35 -4.09 -21.86
N ILE A 183 -25.23 -4.57 -20.97
CA ILE A 183 -25.13 -4.28 -19.51
C ILE A 183 -23.83 -4.78 -18.92
N ASP A 184 -23.30 -5.92 -19.37
CA ASP A 184 -22.03 -6.48 -18.93
C ASP A 184 -20.88 -5.51 -19.17
N THR A 185 -20.82 -4.96 -20.38
CA THR A 185 -19.79 -3.98 -20.75
C THR A 185 -19.89 -2.68 -19.94
N PHE A 186 -21.11 -2.19 -19.69
CA PHE A 186 -21.29 -0.99 -18.85
C PHE A 186 -20.86 -1.21 -17.40
N ILE A 187 -21.20 -2.36 -16.81
CA ILE A 187 -20.80 -2.72 -15.45
C ILE A 187 -19.27 -2.86 -15.38
N SER A 188 -18.66 -3.56 -16.32
CA SER A 188 -17.20 -3.73 -16.39
C SER A 188 -16.47 -2.39 -16.52
N LEU A 189 -16.97 -1.48 -17.35
CA LEU A 189 -16.41 -0.14 -17.53
C LEU A 189 -16.51 0.70 -16.25
N LEU A 190 -17.65 0.64 -15.57
CA LEU A 190 -17.86 1.35 -14.30
C LEU A 190 -16.90 0.85 -13.21
N ILE A 191 -16.76 -0.47 -13.09
CA ILE A 191 -15.85 -1.10 -12.12
C ILE A 191 -14.41 -0.71 -12.44
N ALA A 192 -13.98 -0.83 -13.71
CA ALA A 192 -12.65 -0.45 -14.14
C ALA A 192 -12.33 1.02 -13.82
N LEU A 193 -13.29 1.93 -13.99
CA LEU A 193 -13.10 3.35 -13.64
C LEU A 193 -12.90 3.57 -12.14
N ILE A 194 -13.68 2.91 -11.29
CA ILE A 194 -13.55 3.00 -9.82
C ILE A 194 -12.16 2.52 -9.37
N ILE A 195 -11.72 1.39 -9.94
CA ILE A 195 -10.42 0.80 -9.59
C ILE A 195 -9.28 1.65 -10.14
N LEU A 196 -9.40 2.19 -11.34
CA LEU A 196 -8.42 3.11 -11.92
C LEU A 196 -8.15 4.30 -10.99
N LEU A 197 -9.19 4.94 -10.49
CA LEU A 197 -9.07 6.09 -9.58
C LEU A 197 -8.38 5.72 -8.26
N SER A 198 -8.70 4.54 -7.71
CA SER A 198 -8.10 4.06 -6.46
C SER A 198 -6.63 3.68 -6.64
N THR A 199 -6.32 2.99 -7.74
CA THR A 199 -4.96 2.55 -8.09
C THR A 199 -4.07 3.74 -8.46
N TRP A 200 -4.63 4.75 -9.14
CA TRP A 200 -3.91 5.99 -9.43
C TRP A 200 -3.43 6.71 -8.16
N ARG A 201 -4.29 6.73 -7.12
CA ARG A 201 -3.90 7.29 -5.82
C ARG A 201 -2.76 6.49 -5.18
N LEU A 202 -2.83 5.16 -5.23
CA LEU A 202 -1.77 4.29 -4.72
C LEU A 202 -0.46 4.51 -5.47
N LEU A 203 -0.49 4.60 -6.80
CA LEU A 203 0.68 4.87 -7.63
C LEU A 203 1.31 6.22 -7.27
N LYS A 204 0.50 7.29 -7.23
CA LYS A 204 0.97 8.64 -6.90
C LYS A 204 1.62 8.67 -5.52
N GLU A 205 0.99 8.06 -4.52
CA GLU A 205 1.49 8.02 -3.15
C GLU A 205 2.81 7.24 -3.06
N SER A 206 2.89 6.05 -3.67
CA SER A 206 4.11 5.24 -3.69
C SER A 206 5.25 5.94 -4.44
N MET A 207 4.94 6.63 -5.55
CA MET A 207 5.92 7.41 -6.30
C MET A 207 6.43 8.61 -5.50
N CYS A 208 5.54 9.36 -4.84
CA CYS A 208 5.93 10.47 -3.97
C CYS A 208 6.88 9.99 -2.85
N LEU A 209 6.55 8.88 -2.16
CA LEU A 209 7.42 8.32 -1.13
C LEU A 209 8.77 7.81 -1.67
N SER A 210 8.82 7.33 -2.90
CA SER A 210 10.08 6.91 -3.53
C SER A 210 10.99 8.09 -3.89
N LEU A 211 10.41 9.27 -4.08
CA LEU A 211 11.08 10.54 -4.36
C LEU A 211 11.31 11.39 -3.10
N ASP A 212 11.23 10.78 -1.92
CA ASP A 212 11.45 11.42 -0.62
C ASP A 212 10.49 12.59 -0.32
N ALA A 213 9.29 12.58 -0.90
CA ALA A 213 8.25 13.54 -0.55
C ALA A 213 7.74 13.31 0.88
N VAL A 214 7.20 14.36 1.49
CA VAL A 214 6.56 14.28 2.81
C VAL A 214 5.39 13.29 2.74
N PRO A 215 5.35 12.28 3.63
CA PRO A 215 4.24 11.31 3.66
C PRO A 215 2.89 11.98 3.84
N SER A 216 1.86 11.48 3.15
CA SER A 216 0.50 12.05 3.21
C SER A 216 -0.15 12.00 4.60
N SER A 217 0.36 11.15 5.49
CA SER A 217 -0.06 11.04 6.89
C SER A 217 0.55 12.11 7.80
N ILE A 218 1.51 12.91 7.31
CA ILE A 218 2.21 13.93 8.09
C ILE A 218 1.76 15.32 7.66
N HIS A 219 1.29 16.10 8.60
CA HIS A 219 0.89 17.50 8.40
C HIS A 219 2.04 18.44 8.76
N ILE A 220 2.80 18.88 7.73
CA ILE A 220 4.00 19.70 7.93
C ILE A 220 3.72 20.97 8.74
N ASN A 221 2.59 21.64 8.51
CA ASN A 221 2.19 22.85 9.23
C ASN A 221 2.00 22.63 10.74
N GLU A 222 1.63 21.42 11.16
CA GLU A 222 1.50 21.06 12.58
C GLU A 222 2.87 20.84 13.21
N ILE A 223 3.81 20.27 12.47
CA ILE A 223 5.19 20.07 12.91
C ILE A 223 5.90 21.41 13.05
N GLU A 224 5.78 22.31 12.09
CA GLU A 224 6.33 23.66 12.13
C GLU A 224 5.84 24.45 13.36
N LYS A 225 4.53 24.42 13.60
CA LYS A 225 3.92 25.03 14.79
C LYS A 225 4.41 24.39 16.09
N MET A 226 4.55 23.07 16.09
CA MET A 226 5.02 22.34 17.26
C MET A 226 6.47 22.73 17.59
N ILE A 227 7.37 22.80 16.59
CA ILE A 227 8.77 23.21 16.77
C ILE A 227 8.83 24.65 17.31
N SER A 228 8.08 25.57 16.67
CA SER A 228 8.06 27.00 17.06
C SER A 228 7.53 27.24 18.47
N ASN A 229 6.73 26.32 19.02
CA ASN A 229 6.16 26.44 20.37
C ASN A 229 7.01 25.76 21.46
N ILE A 230 8.19 25.24 21.15
CA ILE A 230 9.09 24.68 22.17
C ILE A 230 9.89 25.82 22.81
N PRO A 231 9.77 26.04 24.15
CA PRO A 231 10.53 27.09 24.82
C PRO A 231 12.04 26.90 24.67
N GLY A 232 12.76 27.99 24.36
CA GLY A 232 14.20 27.98 24.14
C GLY A 232 14.64 27.76 22.70
N ILE A 233 13.73 27.50 21.78
CA ILE A 233 13.99 27.55 20.32
C ILE A 233 13.66 28.97 19.85
N GLN A 234 14.68 29.69 19.34
CA GLN A 234 14.53 31.03 18.78
C GLN A 234 14.01 30.98 17.34
N SER A 235 14.57 30.07 16.53
CA SER A 235 14.19 29.82 15.15
C SER A 235 14.56 28.41 14.72
N TRP A 236 14.05 28.00 13.58
CA TRP A 236 14.40 26.72 12.97
C TRP A 236 14.46 26.89 11.44
N HIS A 237 15.20 25.99 10.77
CA HIS A 237 15.36 25.93 9.31
C HIS A 237 15.79 24.54 8.87
N HIS A 238 15.90 24.28 7.57
CA HIS A 238 16.25 22.99 6.98
C HIS A 238 15.42 21.83 7.52
N LEU A 239 14.10 22.02 7.63
CA LEU A 239 13.20 20.93 7.98
C LEU A 239 12.93 20.05 6.75
N HIS A 240 13.47 18.85 6.75
CA HIS A 240 13.19 17.84 5.74
C HIS A 240 12.55 16.63 6.38
N ILE A 241 11.49 16.08 5.73
CA ILE A 241 10.75 14.93 6.22
C ILE A 241 10.54 13.98 5.05
N TRP A 242 10.89 12.72 5.24
CA TRP A 242 10.73 11.69 4.21
C TRP A 242 10.36 10.33 4.80
N ALA A 243 9.90 9.40 3.96
CA ALA A 243 9.64 8.02 4.34
C ALA A 243 10.88 7.14 4.19
N ILE A 244 11.21 6.37 5.22
CA ILE A 244 12.22 5.29 5.17
C ILE A 244 11.57 3.99 4.69
N SER A 245 10.30 3.76 5.04
CA SER A 245 9.47 2.64 4.61
C SER A 245 8.03 3.09 4.43
N THR A 246 7.13 2.18 4.09
CA THR A 246 5.68 2.46 4.06
C THR A 246 5.07 2.78 5.43
N THR A 247 5.82 2.57 6.52
CA THR A 247 5.34 2.73 7.90
C THR A 247 6.27 3.51 8.82
N GLU A 248 7.47 3.86 8.36
CA GLU A 248 8.47 4.58 9.17
C GLU A 248 8.96 5.82 8.44
N ASN A 249 9.06 6.93 9.17
CA ASN A 249 9.46 8.24 8.66
C ASN A 249 10.71 8.76 9.37
N ALA A 250 11.45 9.60 8.65
CA ALA A 250 12.60 10.33 9.18
C ALA A 250 12.45 11.82 8.96
N ALA A 251 13.18 12.59 9.75
CA ALA A 251 13.30 14.04 9.58
C ALA A 251 14.71 14.52 9.93
N THR A 252 15.08 15.64 9.34
CA THR A 252 16.19 16.48 9.78
C THR A 252 15.67 17.89 10.05
N VAL A 253 16.24 18.56 11.04
CA VAL A 253 15.92 19.97 11.33
C VAL A 253 17.10 20.62 12.01
N HIS A 254 17.36 21.87 11.65
CA HIS A 254 18.28 22.77 12.36
C HIS A 254 17.48 23.68 13.28
N ILE A 255 17.90 23.82 14.53
CA ILE A 255 17.26 24.67 15.53
C ILE A 255 18.28 25.63 16.14
N VAL A 256 17.94 26.91 16.16
CA VAL A 256 18.73 27.95 16.82
C VAL A 256 18.24 28.09 18.25
N LEU A 257 19.13 27.89 19.21
CA LEU A 257 18.81 27.91 20.64
C LEU A 257 19.15 29.27 21.28
N GLU A 258 18.25 29.74 22.14
CA GLU A 258 18.51 30.92 22.98
C GLU A 258 19.66 30.66 23.97
N ASP A 259 19.68 29.46 24.55
CA ASP A 259 20.72 29.02 25.47
C ASP A 259 21.17 27.59 25.13
N ILE A 260 22.39 27.46 24.62
CA ILE A 260 22.98 26.17 24.21
C ILE A 260 23.07 25.17 25.40
N ARG A 261 23.06 25.62 26.63
CA ARG A 261 23.08 24.75 27.82
C ARG A 261 21.79 23.92 27.98
N GLN A 262 20.69 24.37 27.37
CA GLN A 262 19.40 23.65 27.36
C GLN A 262 19.30 22.64 26.24
N MET A 263 20.31 22.51 25.37
CA MET A 263 20.30 21.70 24.14
C MET A 263 19.77 20.29 24.39
N GLU A 264 20.27 19.58 25.40
CA GLU A 264 19.89 18.18 25.57
C GLU A 264 18.41 18.02 25.99
N ASN A 265 17.91 18.93 26.83
CA ASN A 265 16.51 18.95 27.25
C ASN A 265 15.57 19.25 26.05
N ILE A 266 15.92 20.25 25.24
CA ILE A 266 15.13 20.64 24.04
C ILE A 266 15.14 19.50 23.02
N LYS A 267 16.29 18.87 22.77
CA LYS A 267 16.39 17.70 21.88
C LYS A 267 15.51 16.52 22.33
N GLN A 268 15.48 16.25 23.64
CA GLN A 268 14.61 15.18 24.16
C GLN A 268 13.14 15.51 24.00
N GLN A 269 12.72 16.75 24.28
CA GLN A 269 11.35 17.20 24.07
C GLN A 269 10.95 17.12 22.60
N LEU A 270 11.82 17.60 21.71
CA LEU A 270 11.55 17.59 20.28
C LEU A 270 11.46 16.14 19.74
N ARG A 271 12.36 15.24 20.12
CA ARG A 271 12.30 13.82 19.77
C ARG A 271 11.01 13.17 20.22
N HIS A 272 10.57 13.45 21.42
CA HIS A 272 9.33 12.88 21.97
C HIS A 272 8.11 13.33 21.15
N LYS A 273 7.98 14.64 20.92
CA LYS A 273 6.89 15.20 20.11
C LYS A 273 6.90 14.74 18.66
N MET A 274 8.08 14.63 18.03
CA MET A 274 8.21 14.10 16.67
C MET A 274 7.78 12.63 16.60
N HIS A 275 8.11 11.84 17.62
CA HIS A 275 7.68 10.45 17.69
C HIS A 275 6.14 10.32 17.83
N GLU A 276 5.49 11.20 18.59
CA GLU A 276 4.03 11.28 18.68
C GLU A 276 3.39 11.64 17.33
N MET A 277 4.10 12.42 16.50
CA MET A 277 3.70 12.79 15.15
C MET A 277 4.15 11.79 14.07
N ASN A 278 4.46 10.55 14.47
CA ASN A 278 4.82 9.43 13.57
C ASN A 278 6.16 9.64 12.82
N ILE A 279 7.13 10.33 13.43
CA ILE A 279 8.51 10.44 12.94
C ILE A 279 9.43 9.68 13.90
N GLN A 280 9.92 8.50 13.46
CA GLN A 280 10.70 7.60 14.31
C GLN A 280 12.20 7.92 14.34
N HIS A 281 12.71 8.51 13.25
CA HIS A 281 14.12 8.88 13.14
C HIS A 281 14.23 10.39 12.93
N ILE A 282 14.90 11.08 13.86
CA ILE A 282 15.16 12.51 13.71
C ILE A 282 16.62 12.84 13.99
N THR A 283 17.21 13.61 13.09
CA THR A 283 18.50 14.29 13.28
C THR A 283 18.24 15.75 13.58
N ILE A 284 18.78 16.24 14.69
CA ILE A 284 18.61 17.62 15.14
C ILE A 284 19.99 18.24 15.21
N GLU A 285 20.22 19.24 14.39
CA GLU A 285 21.37 20.11 14.50
C GLU A 285 21.02 21.30 15.39
N CYS A 286 21.89 21.62 16.36
CA CYS A 286 21.65 22.71 17.30
C CYS A 286 22.71 23.79 17.09
N GLU A 287 22.24 25.00 16.91
CA GLU A 287 23.04 26.17 16.63
C GLU A 287 22.88 27.19 17.78
N ALA A 288 23.96 27.89 18.09
CA ALA A 288 23.95 28.94 19.12
C ALA A 288 23.56 30.29 18.51
N CYS A 289 22.72 31.04 19.21
CA CYS A 289 22.42 32.44 18.87
C CYS A 289 23.64 33.36 19.12
N PRO A 290 23.95 34.33 18.23
CA PRO A 290 23.30 34.62 16.93
C PRO A 290 23.89 33.76 15.81
N TYR A 291 23.07 32.93 15.19
CA TYR A 291 23.45 32.16 14.00
C TYR A 291 22.71 32.68 12.76
N ILE A 292 23.42 32.88 11.66
CA ILE A 292 22.87 33.25 10.37
C ILE A 292 23.19 32.10 9.40
N CYS A 293 22.17 31.42 8.91
CA CYS A 293 22.34 30.41 7.89
C CYS A 293 22.86 31.05 6.59
N ASN A 294 24.04 30.62 6.14
CA ASN A 294 24.66 31.10 4.92
C ASN A 294 24.50 30.13 3.76
N GLU A 295 23.70 29.08 3.91
CA GLU A 295 23.49 28.12 2.83
C GLU A 295 22.53 28.66 1.77
N PRO A 296 22.90 28.54 0.46
CA PRO A 296 22.15 29.17 -0.63
C PRO A 296 20.76 28.58 -0.89
N HIS A 297 20.43 27.46 -0.26
CA HIS A 297 19.16 26.74 -0.39
C HIS A 297 18.48 26.49 0.97
N CYS A 298 18.62 27.44 1.90
CA CYS A 298 17.91 27.42 3.17
C CYS A 298 16.40 27.58 2.89
N CYS A 299 15.63 26.52 3.11
CA CYS A 299 14.17 26.50 2.95
C CYS A 299 13.48 26.91 4.24
#